data_a590e7f41b1b69d7d97aed59193fecf3
#
_entry.id   a590e7f41b1b69d7d97aed59193fecf3
#
_cell.length_a   1.000
_cell.length_b   1.000
_cell.length_c   1.000
_cell.angle_alpha   90.00
_cell.angle_beta   90.00
_cell.angle_gamma   90.00
#
_symmetry.space_group_name_H-M   'P 1'
#
loop_
_entity.id
_entity.type
_entity.pdbx_description
1 polymer ?
#
loop_
_entity_poly.entity_id
_entity_poly.type
_entity_poly.pdbx_seq_one_letter_code
_entity_poly.pdbx_strand_id
1 'polypeptide(L)'
;ASDVYKRQITGCGGSDSSTTNDAGNTSADAAQEISVVSREDGSGTRGAFVELFGVEDEENGEKVDKTTEEATIANSTEIVMTTVSGDKNAIGYCSLGSLNDSVKGLKIDGAEPTVDNINNGSYAISRPFNIATKDKKSEVTQDFINYILSEDGQKVIESNGYIKASDAGAFKSNGAKGKIVVAGSSSVTPVMEKLAESYKTVNSGAEIEIQESDSTTGMNSAAEGTCDIGMASRDLKDSETGAGLTPTVIAKDGIVVIVNNENKVDNMTKAQVNDVFRGTITDWSAIK
;
A
#
# COMPACT_ATOMS: atom_id res chain seq x y z
N ALA A 1 13.20 60.37 -21.97
CA ALA A 1 13.03 61.35 -20.90
C ALA A 1 12.79 60.59 -19.58
N SER A 2 13.82 60.48 -18.73
CA SER A 2 14.03 61.32 -17.50
C SER A 2 13.11 60.87 -16.36
N ASP A 3 13.47 60.62 -15.13
CA ASP A 3 14.65 61.02 -14.33
C ASP A 3 14.79 60.17 -13.07
N VAL A 4 16.00 60.01 -12.72
CA VAL A 4 16.70 59.70 -11.47
C VAL A 4 16.16 60.47 -10.24
N TYR A 5 16.06 59.82 -9.07
CA TYR A 5 16.33 60.48 -7.76
C TYR A 5 17.08 59.58 -6.81
N LYS A 6 18.37 59.91 -6.64
CA LYS A 6 19.21 59.55 -5.48
C LYS A 6 18.80 60.42 -4.30
N ARG A 7 18.77 59.86 -3.09
CA ARG A 7 19.10 60.60 -1.84
C ARG A 7 19.93 59.75 -0.90
N GLN A 8 21.15 60.11 -0.76
CA GLN A 8 22.00 59.84 0.38
C GLN A 8 21.66 60.80 1.52
N ILE A 9 21.70 60.36 2.77
CA ILE A 9 21.98 61.21 3.92
C ILE A 9 22.91 60.41 4.85
N THR A 10 24.05 60.95 5.09
CA THR A 10 25.09 60.66 6.08
C THR A 10 24.73 61.27 7.43
N GLY A 11 25.21 60.65 8.53
CA GLY A 11 25.34 61.34 9.78
C GLY A 11 25.56 60.45 11.02
N CYS A 12 26.79 60.16 11.31
CA CYS A 12 27.55 60.18 12.60
C CYS A 12 26.82 59.89 13.93
N GLY A 13 27.31 58.87 14.67
CA GLY A 13 28.23 59.08 15.79
C GLY A 13 27.65 58.74 17.15
N GLY A 14 28.34 57.87 17.94
CA GLY A 14 28.25 57.87 19.41
C GLY A 14 28.14 56.50 20.08
N SER A 15 29.27 55.94 20.42
CA SER A 15 29.75 55.20 21.62
C SER A 15 28.82 54.43 22.57
N ASP A 16 29.24 53.17 22.78
CA ASP A 16 29.33 52.40 24.04
C ASP A 16 28.06 52.17 24.91
N SER A 17 27.65 50.89 24.92
CA SER A 17 27.76 50.10 26.16
C SER A 17 27.45 48.64 25.90
N SER A 18 28.42 47.81 26.27
CA SER A 18 28.34 46.36 26.36
C SER A 18 27.17 45.91 27.24
N THR A 19 26.26 45.13 26.66
CA THR A 19 25.48 44.16 27.41
C THR A 19 25.43 42.86 26.57
N THR A 20 26.21 41.93 27.02
CA THR A 20 26.14 40.52 26.62
C THR A 20 24.77 39.98 27.04
N ASN A 21 23.83 39.98 26.13
CA ASN A 21 22.70 39.07 26.20
C ASN A 21 23.07 37.81 25.44
N ASP A 22 23.49 36.84 26.23
CA ASP A 22 23.47 35.44 25.89
C ASP A 22 22.00 35.03 25.63
N ALA A 23 21.56 35.35 24.42
CA ALA A 23 20.31 34.75 23.92
C ALA A 23 20.68 33.31 23.57
N GLY A 24 20.46 32.42 24.54
CA GLY A 24 20.42 31.00 24.31
C GLY A 24 19.60 30.74 23.06
N ASN A 25 20.25 30.32 22.00
CA ASN A 25 19.63 29.75 20.81
C ASN A 25 19.08 28.39 21.22
N THR A 26 17.96 28.38 21.92
CA THR A 26 17.07 27.22 21.90
C THR A 26 16.52 27.20 20.50
N SER A 27 17.19 26.45 19.62
CA SER A 27 16.52 25.85 18.47
C SER A 27 15.38 25.05 19.06
N ALA A 28 14.20 25.66 19.18
CA ALA A 28 12.97 24.91 19.28
C ALA A 28 13.04 23.94 18.10
N ASP A 29 13.09 22.65 18.39
CA ASP A 29 12.86 21.61 17.39
C ASP A 29 11.57 22.04 16.67
N ALA A 30 11.70 22.47 15.42
CA ALA A 30 10.52 22.86 14.65
C ALA A 30 9.62 21.63 14.64
N ALA A 31 8.38 21.80 15.09
CA ALA A 31 7.38 20.76 15.09
C ALA A 31 7.46 20.02 13.76
N GLN A 32 7.70 18.71 13.82
CA GLN A 32 7.78 17.86 12.64
C GLN A 32 6.40 17.29 12.41
N GLU A 33 5.53 18.09 11.80
CA GLU A 33 4.17 17.70 11.48
C GLU A 33 4.16 16.45 10.60
N ILE A 34 3.36 15.46 10.97
CA ILE A 34 3.25 14.18 10.26
C ILE A 34 2.39 14.38 9.01
N SER A 35 2.95 14.10 7.85
CA SER A 35 2.22 14.05 6.58
C SER A 35 1.65 12.66 6.37
N VAL A 36 0.36 12.47 6.64
CA VAL A 36 -0.31 11.17 6.45
C VAL A 36 -0.61 10.95 4.97
N VAL A 37 -0.21 9.81 4.45
CA VAL A 37 -0.51 9.34 3.08
C VAL A 37 -1.37 8.10 3.16
N SER A 38 -2.58 8.16 2.63
CA SER A 38 -3.52 7.05 2.57
C SER A 38 -3.88 6.70 1.14
N ARG A 39 -4.63 5.62 0.97
CA ARG A 39 -5.13 5.15 -0.31
C ARG A 39 -6.55 5.64 -0.56
N GLU A 40 -6.98 5.52 -1.80
CA GLU A 40 -8.35 5.80 -2.26
C GLU A 40 -9.38 4.83 -1.65
N ASP A 41 -10.65 5.22 -1.64
CA ASP A 41 -11.74 4.46 -0.98
C ASP A 41 -11.94 3.04 -1.55
N GLY A 42 -11.71 2.83 -2.84
CA GLY A 42 -11.81 1.52 -3.49
C GLY A 42 -10.67 0.56 -3.14
N SER A 43 -9.59 1.08 -2.51
CA SER A 43 -8.40 0.30 -2.20
C SER A 43 -8.66 -0.80 -1.19
N GLY A 44 -8.37 -2.05 -1.57
CA GLY A 44 -8.37 -3.18 -0.64
C GLY A 44 -7.30 -3.06 0.43
N THR A 45 -6.16 -2.42 0.14
CA THR A 45 -5.10 -2.16 1.11
C THR A 45 -5.57 -1.19 2.18
N ARG A 46 -6.28 -0.10 1.80
CA ARG A 46 -6.89 0.82 2.76
C ARG A 46 -7.90 0.11 3.65
N GLY A 47 -8.83 -0.65 3.07
CA GLY A 47 -9.82 -1.38 3.85
C GLY A 47 -9.18 -2.34 4.86
N ALA A 48 -8.21 -3.14 4.44
CA ALA A 48 -7.51 -4.06 5.34
C ALA A 48 -6.66 -3.30 6.39
N PHE A 49 -5.99 -2.20 6.02
CA PHE A 49 -5.22 -1.38 6.94
C PHE A 49 -6.12 -0.78 8.03
N VAL A 50 -7.23 -0.16 7.63
CA VAL A 50 -8.21 0.47 8.52
C VAL A 50 -8.76 -0.55 9.53
N GLU A 51 -9.15 -1.73 9.07
CA GLU A 51 -9.61 -2.81 9.93
C GLU A 51 -8.52 -3.33 10.87
N LEU A 52 -7.34 -3.67 10.34
CA LEU A 52 -6.26 -4.27 11.12
C LEU A 52 -5.68 -3.32 12.17
N PHE A 53 -5.62 -2.03 11.89
CA PHE A 53 -5.17 -1.03 12.86
C PHE A 53 -6.31 -0.42 13.70
N GLY A 54 -7.58 -0.73 13.38
CA GLY A 54 -8.74 -0.21 14.07
C GLY A 54 -8.98 1.29 13.81
N VAL A 55 -8.60 1.79 12.62
CA VAL A 55 -8.86 3.16 12.17
C VAL A 55 -10.31 3.26 11.67
N GLU A 56 -11.22 2.63 12.36
CA GLU A 56 -12.66 2.59 12.05
C GLU A 56 -13.49 2.66 13.30
N ASP A 57 -14.70 3.20 13.20
CA ASP A 57 -15.70 3.18 14.25
C ASP A 57 -16.95 2.44 13.77
N GLU A 58 -17.72 1.91 14.68
CA GLU A 58 -19.03 1.35 14.38
C GLU A 58 -20.10 2.43 14.55
N GLU A 59 -20.74 2.83 13.46
CA GLU A 59 -21.83 3.80 13.45
C GLU A 59 -23.08 3.17 12.85
N ASN A 60 -24.15 3.10 13.63
CA ASN A 60 -25.43 2.51 13.21
C ASN A 60 -25.33 1.05 12.69
N GLY A 61 -24.35 0.30 13.19
CA GLY A 61 -24.10 -1.09 12.77
C GLY A 61 -23.25 -1.21 11.50
N GLU A 62 -22.68 -0.10 11.01
CA GLU A 62 -21.76 -0.08 9.88
C GLU A 62 -20.36 0.37 10.34
N LYS A 63 -19.33 -0.22 9.78
CA LYS A 63 -17.93 0.19 9.98
C LYS A 63 -17.64 1.43 9.15
N VAL A 64 -17.19 2.50 9.80
CA VAL A 64 -16.88 3.78 9.17
C VAL A 64 -15.40 4.07 9.31
N ASP A 65 -14.71 4.23 8.19
CA ASP A 65 -13.30 4.63 8.13
C ASP A 65 -13.12 6.03 8.75
N LYS A 66 -12.18 6.14 9.67
CA LYS A 66 -11.82 7.35 10.41
C LYS A 66 -10.43 7.89 10.05
N THR A 67 -9.92 7.51 8.89
CA THR A 67 -8.69 8.13 8.38
C THR A 67 -8.86 9.64 8.31
N THR A 68 -7.88 10.38 8.83
CA THR A 68 -7.94 11.86 8.88
C THR A 68 -8.20 12.46 7.49
N GLU A 69 -9.03 13.49 7.46
CA GLU A 69 -9.34 14.24 6.23
C GLU A 69 -8.13 15.01 5.68
N GLU A 70 -7.09 15.23 6.51
CA GLU A 70 -5.84 15.87 6.13
C GLU A 70 -4.90 14.91 5.37
N ALA A 71 -5.24 13.63 5.26
CA ALA A 71 -4.41 12.66 4.56
C ALA A 71 -4.34 12.94 3.05
N THR A 72 -3.12 12.92 2.52
CA THR A 72 -2.92 12.89 1.06
C THR A 72 -3.39 11.54 0.52
N ILE A 73 -4.30 11.57 -0.45
CA ILE A 73 -4.85 10.35 -1.04
C ILE A 73 -4.07 9.97 -2.30
N ALA A 74 -3.52 8.77 -2.28
CA ALA A 74 -2.80 8.16 -3.39
C ALA A 74 -3.63 7.03 -4.02
N ASN A 75 -3.69 6.98 -5.34
CA ASN A 75 -4.52 6.01 -6.08
C ASN A 75 -3.76 4.76 -6.53
N SER A 76 -2.53 4.54 -6.06
CA SER A 76 -1.80 3.28 -6.26
C SER A 76 -0.76 3.07 -5.16
N THR A 77 -0.25 1.83 -5.04
CA THR A 77 0.84 1.47 -4.12
C THR A 77 2.11 2.24 -4.44
N GLU A 78 2.44 2.40 -5.73
CA GLU A 78 3.63 3.11 -6.18
C GLU A 78 3.57 4.61 -5.83
N ILE A 79 2.41 5.24 -5.96
CA ILE A 79 2.23 6.66 -5.59
C ILE A 79 2.38 6.87 -4.09
N VAL A 80 1.88 5.96 -3.24
CA VAL A 80 2.15 6.03 -1.79
C VAL A 80 3.65 6.02 -1.54
N MET A 81 4.38 5.06 -2.10
CA MET A 81 5.82 4.92 -1.89
C MET A 81 6.59 6.13 -2.40
N THR A 82 6.25 6.63 -3.58
CA THR A 82 6.87 7.84 -4.17
C THR A 82 6.62 9.07 -3.30
N THR A 83 5.40 9.25 -2.81
CA THR A 83 5.03 10.39 -1.94
C THR A 83 5.80 10.32 -0.63
N VAL A 84 5.85 9.14 0.02
CA VAL A 84 6.59 8.96 1.27
C VAL A 84 8.09 9.13 1.07
N SER A 85 8.66 8.67 -0.04
CA SER A 85 10.09 8.86 -0.33
C SER A 85 10.46 10.33 -0.59
N GLY A 86 9.50 11.13 -1.04
CA GLY A 86 9.70 12.57 -1.34
C GLY A 86 9.50 13.50 -0.14
N ASP A 87 8.90 13.05 0.96
CA ASP A 87 8.64 13.84 2.16
C ASP A 87 9.18 13.14 3.42
N LYS A 88 10.20 13.73 4.06
CA LYS A 88 10.82 13.18 5.28
C LYS A 88 9.88 13.05 6.48
N ASN A 89 8.78 13.77 6.47
CA ASN A 89 7.78 13.75 7.54
C ASN A 89 6.59 12.83 7.20
N ALA A 90 6.58 12.21 6.00
CA ALA A 90 5.48 11.38 5.58
C ALA A 90 5.47 10.01 6.24
N ILE A 91 4.25 9.53 6.47
CA ILE A 91 3.92 8.16 6.84
C ILE A 91 2.86 7.63 5.88
N GLY A 92 2.99 6.37 5.48
CA GLY A 92 2.02 5.69 4.63
C GLY A 92 2.05 4.18 4.89
N TYR A 93 1.45 3.43 3.99
CA TYR A 93 1.48 1.96 4.05
C TYR A 93 1.49 1.34 2.65
N CYS A 94 2.12 0.19 2.54
CA CYS A 94 2.18 -0.56 1.28
C CYS A 94 2.13 -2.08 1.51
N SER A 95 2.06 -2.84 0.43
CA SER A 95 2.27 -4.28 0.41
C SER A 95 3.73 -4.63 0.75
N LEU A 96 3.95 -5.68 1.55
CA LEU A 96 5.30 -6.18 1.86
C LEU A 96 6.06 -6.58 0.59
N GLY A 97 5.38 -7.24 -0.35
CA GLY A 97 6.00 -7.63 -1.62
C GLY A 97 6.32 -6.47 -2.56
N SER A 98 5.79 -5.27 -2.29
CA SER A 98 6.14 -4.04 -3.03
C SER A 98 7.23 -3.23 -2.34
N LEU A 99 7.55 -3.53 -1.07
CA LEU A 99 8.54 -2.77 -0.29
C LEU A 99 9.91 -2.82 -0.97
N ASN A 100 10.54 -1.66 -1.10
CA ASN A 100 11.89 -1.53 -1.65
C ASN A 100 12.69 -0.44 -0.92
N ASP A 101 13.95 -0.25 -1.31
CA ASP A 101 14.90 0.64 -0.63
C ASP A 101 14.56 2.14 -0.73
N SER A 102 13.50 2.54 -1.44
CA SER A 102 13.10 3.95 -1.54
C SER A 102 12.44 4.48 -0.27
N VAL A 103 11.93 3.59 0.59
CA VAL A 103 11.24 3.89 1.85
C VAL A 103 11.67 2.92 2.93
N LYS A 104 11.42 3.27 4.20
CA LYS A 104 11.70 2.44 5.36
C LYS A 104 10.43 1.83 5.92
N GLY A 105 10.39 0.50 6.05
CA GLY A 105 9.34 -0.23 6.77
C GLY A 105 9.54 -0.15 8.28
N LEU A 106 8.48 0.15 9.02
CA LEU A 106 8.49 0.20 10.49
C LEU A 106 8.18 -1.16 11.11
N LYS A 107 8.79 -1.43 12.26
CA LYS A 107 8.33 -2.48 13.17
C LYS A 107 6.99 -2.06 13.78
N ILE A 108 6.12 -3.02 14.02
CA ILE A 108 4.87 -2.82 14.76
C ILE A 108 4.91 -3.67 16.03
N ASP A 109 4.75 -3.02 17.17
CA ASP A 109 4.86 -3.67 18.50
C ASP A 109 6.17 -4.48 18.66
N GLY A 110 7.25 -3.98 18.05
CA GLY A 110 8.58 -4.59 18.06
C GLY A 110 8.82 -5.68 17.01
N ALA A 111 7.79 -6.10 16.28
CA ALA A 111 7.92 -7.12 15.24
C ALA A 111 8.25 -6.49 13.86
N GLU A 112 9.25 -7.03 13.19
CA GLU A 112 9.60 -6.64 11.81
C GLU A 112 8.58 -7.19 10.80
N PRO A 113 8.24 -6.40 9.75
CA PRO A 113 7.38 -6.87 8.66
C PRO A 113 8.14 -7.82 7.74
N THR A 114 8.20 -9.09 8.11
CA THR A 114 8.87 -10.14 7.32
C THR A 114 7.94 -11.32 7.10
N VAL A 115 8.18 -12.08 6.03
CA VAL A 115 7.44 -13.30 5.72
C VAL A 115 7.45 -14.26 6.91
N ASP A 116 8.61 -14.43 7.56
CA ASP A 116 8.77 -15.33 8.71
C ASP A 116 7.94 -14.88 9.92
N ASN A 117 7.93 -13.56 10.20
CA ASN A 117 7.16 -12.99 11.31
C ASN A 117 5.65 -13.02 11.05
N ILE A 118 5.22 -12.93 9.81
CA ILE A 118 3.81 -13.12 9.44
C ILE A 118 3.41 -14.59 9.59
N ASN A 119 4.27 -15.53 9.17
CA ASN A 119 4.00 -16.96 9.25
C ASN A 119 3.95 -17.47 10.69
N ASN A 120 4.80 -16.97 11.58
CA ASN A 120 4.80 -17.35 13.00
C ASN A 120 3.82 -16.55 13.86
N GLY A 121 3.12 -15.54 13.26
CA GLY A 121 2.11 -14.72 13.92
C GLY A 121 2.65 -13.57 14.77
N SER A 122 3.96 -13.33 14.83
CA SER A 122 4.54 -12.20 15.57
C SER A 122 4.27 -10.85 14.87
N TYR A 123 4.14 -10.83 13.54
CA TYR A 123 3.65 -9.68 12.78
C TYR A 123 2.24 -9.99 12.26
N ALA A 124 1.23 -9.43 12.93
CA ALA A 124 -0.18 -9.77 12.68
C ALA A 124 -0.84 -8.96 11.54
N ILE A 125 -0.12 -7.97 10.97
CA ILE A 125 -0.69 -7.06 9.97
C ILE A 125 -0.55 -7.68 8.57
N SER A 126 -1.48 -8.55 8.23
CA SER A 126 -1.49 -9.28 6.96
C SER A 126 -2.91 -9.57 6.48
N ARG A 127 -3.03 -9.82 5.18
CA ARG A 127 -4.31 -10.01 4.48
C ARG A 127 -4.16 -11.00 3.33
N PRO A 128 -5.26 -11.59 2.84
CA PRO A 128 -5.23 -12.38 1.63
C PRO A 128 -5.11 -11.50 0.38
N PHE A 129 -4.45 -12.01 -0.65
CA PHE A 129 -4.63 -11.61 -2.02
C PHE A 129 -5.61 -12.55 -2.69
N ASN A 130 -6.69 -12.01 -3.19
CA ASN A 130 -7.75 -12.74 -3.86
C ASN A 130 -7.79 -12.42 -5.35
N ILE A 131 -8.06 -13.41 -6.15
CA ILE A 131 -8.66 -13.24 -7.45
C ILE A 131 -10.13 -13.65 -7.38
N ALA A 132 -10.95 -13.06 -8.23
CA ALA A 132 -12.36 -13.43 -8.31
C ALA A 132 -12.80 -13.56 -9.76
N THR A 133 -13.67 -14.53 -10.01
CA THR A 133 -14.23 -14.83 -11.32
C THR A 133 -15.70 -15.15 -11.23
N LYS A 134 -16.42 -14.99 -12.34
CA LYS A 134 -17.74 -15.62 -12.49
C LYS A 134 -17.61 -17.13 -12.67
N ASP A 135 -18.69 -17.86 -12.45
CA ASP A 135 -18.73 -19.34 -12.58
C ASP A 135 -18.31 -19.79 -13.98
N LYS A 136 -18.76 -19.07 -15.01
CA LYS A 136 -18.45 -19.41 -16.40
C LYS A 136 -17.16 -18.72 -16.83
N LYS A 137 -16.08 -19.49 -16.89
CA LYS A 137 -14.74 -19.07 -17.32
C LYS A 137 -14.37 -19.72 -18.66
N SER A 138 -13.50 -19.06 -19.42
CA SER A 138 -12.84 -19.69 -20.58
C SER A 138 -11.85 -20.76 -20.12
N GLU A 139 -11.54 -21.71 -21.01
CA GLU A 139 -10.55 -22.77 -20.72
C GLU A 139 -9.17 -22.18 -20.42
N VAL A 140 -8.76 -21.11 -21.13
CA VAL A 140 -7.48 -20.45 -20.90
C VAL A 140 -7.46 -19.70 -19.58
N THR A 141 -8.58 -19.08 -19.16
CA THR A 141 -8.70 -18.45 -17.84
C THR A 141 -8.56 -19.50 -16.72
N GLN A 142 -9.24 -20.64 -16.86
CA GLN A 142 -9.13 -21.72 -15.88
C GLN A 142 -7.71 -22.30 -15.82
N ASP A 143 -7.03 -22.47 -16.98
CA ASP A 143 -5.66 -22.96 -17.04
C ASP A 143 -4.69 -22.00 -16.31
N PHE A 144 -4.86 -20.70 -16.50
CA PHE A 144 -4.06 -19.69 -15.79
C PHE A 144 -4.31 -19.71 -14.27
N ILE A 145 -5.56 -19.84 -13.82
CA ILE A 145 -5.88 -20.00 -12.40
C ILE A 145 -5.22 -21.27 -11.83
N ASN A 146 -5.28 -22.38 -12.55
CA ASN A 146 -4.63 -23.62 -12.14
C ASN A 146 -3.10 -23.44 -12.04
N TYR A 147 -2.49 -22.66 -12.96
CA TYR A 147 -1.08 -22.31 -12.89
C TYR A 147 -0.76 -21.50 -11.63
N ILE A 148 -1.52 -20.44 -11.35
CA ILE A 148 -1.33 -19.60 -10.14
C ILE A 148 -1.33 -20.46 -8.87
N LEU A 149 -2.26 -21.42 -8.77
CA LEU A 149 -2.42 -22.26 -7.59
C LEU A 149 -1.43 -23.44 -7.53
N SER A 150 -0.74 -23.73 -8.63
CA SER A 150 0.21 -24.83 -8.69
C SER A 150 1.52 -24.55 -7.96
N GLU A 151 2.31 -25.60 -7.72
CA GLU A 151 3.65 -25.47 -7.17
C GLU A 151 4.52 -24.45 -7.93
N ASP A 152 4.41 -24.41 -9.27
CA ASP A 152 5.19 -23.50 -10.11
C ASP A 152 4.75 -22.05 -9.91
N GLY A 153 3.45 -21.77 -9.91
CA GLY A 153 2.91 -20.44 -9.62
C GLY A 153 3.20 -19.99 -8.20
N GLN A 154 3.07 -20.88 -7.22
CA GLN A 154 3.34 -20.58 -5.83
C GLN A 154 4.83 -20.31 -5.56
N LYS A 155 5.76 -20.92 -6.28
CA LYS A 155 7.20 -20.57 -6.27
C LYS A 155 7.44 -19.14 -6.77
N VAL A 156 6.70 -18.70 -7.79
CA VAL A 156 6.76 -17.29 -8.25
C VAL A 156 6.32 -16.36 -7.15
N ILE A 157 5.24 -16.68 -6.44
CA ILE A 157 4.71 -15.90 -5.31
C ILE A 157 5.76 -15.80 -4.19
N GLU A 158 6.32 -16.90 -3.74
CA GLU A 158 7.34 -16.92 -2.67
C GLU A 158 8.62 -16.18 -3.06
N SER A 159 9.10 -16.36 -4.31
CA SER A 159 10.32 -15.69 -4.78
C SER A 159 10.18 -14.16 -4.93
N ASN A 160 8.95 -13.65 -4.92
CA ASN A 160 8.65 -12.22 -4.95
C ASN A 160 8.22 -11.67 -3.58
N GLY A 161 8.50 -12.36 -2.47
CA GLY A 161 8.31 -11.87 -1.10
C GLY A 161 6.88 -12.00 -0.56
N TYR A 162 6.03 -12.78 -1.21
CA TYR A 162 4.68 -13.09 -0.73
C TYR A 162 4.64 -14.48 -0.08
N ILE A 163 3.56 -14.76 0.62
CA ILE A 163 3.34 -16.04 1.31
C ILE A 163 2.42 -16.88 0.44
N LYS A 164 2.83 -18.13 0.19
CA LYS A 164 2.02 -19.07 -0.58
C LYS A 164 0.66 -19.36 0.09
N ALA A 165 -0.34 -19.63 -0.73
CA ALA A 165 -1.70 -19.94 -0.29
C ALA A 165 -2.19 -21.32 -0.78
N SER A 166 -1.41 -22.03 -1.61
CA SER A 166 -1.81 -23.31 -2.20
C SER A 166 -0.64 -24.30 -2.30
N ASP A 167 -0.97 -25.58 -2.24
CA ASP A 167 -0.06 -26.71 -2.46
C ASP A 167 -0.66 -27.68 -3.49
N ALA A 168 -1.22 -27.19 -4.59
CA ALA A 168 -1.95 -27.98 -5.58
C ALA A 168 -1.06 -28.91 -6.45
N GLY A 169 0.26 -28.94 -6.21
CA GLY A 169 1.20 -29.78 -6.95
C GLY A 169 1.68 -29.17 -8.27
N ALA A 170 2.43 -29.96 -9.05
CA ALA A 170 3.05 -29.51 -10.29
C ALA A 170 2.03 -29.11 -11.36
N PHE A 171 2.31 -28.04 -12.09
CA PHE A 171 1.44 -27.56 -13.16
C PHE A 171 1.60 -28.39 -14.44
N LYS A 172 0.46 -28.60 -15.10
CA LYS A 172 0.40 -29.13 -16.45
C LYS A 172 -0.64 -28.35 -17.24
N SER A 173 -0.19 -27.53 -18.20
CA SER A 173 -1.09 -26.78 -19.08
C SER A 173 -1.96 -27.70 -19.91
N ASN A 174 -3.22 -27.31 -20.12
CA ASN A 174 -4.12 -27.92 -21.06
C ASN A 174 -3.91 -27.42 -22.50
N GLY A 175 -3.01 -26.43 -22.70
CA GLY A 175 -2.70 -25.84 -24.00
C GLY A 175 -3.79 -24.92 -24.56
N ALA A 176 -4.78 -24.51 -23.73
CA ALA A 176 -5.83 -23.57 -24.13
C ALA A 176 -5.23 -22.23 -24.58
N LYS A 177 -5.83 -21.66 -25.62
CA LYS A 177 -5.37 -20.41 -26.23
C LYS A 177 -6.42 -19.32 -26.08
N GLY A 178 -5.94 -18.09 -26.05
CA GLY A 178 -6.82 -16.92 -26.03
C GLY A 178 -6.28 -15.79 -25.17
N LYS A 179 -7.09 -14.72 -25.07
CA LYS A 179 -6.79 -13.57 -24.27
C LYS A 179 -7.52 -13.67 -22.92
N ILE A 180 -6.82 -13.25 -21.86
CA ILE A 180 -7.33 -13.11 -20.51
C ILE A 180 -7.12 -11.66 -20.09
N VAL A 181 -8.18 -10.99 -19.65
CA VAL A 181 -8.11 -9.65 -19.05
C VAL A 181 -8.20 -9.78 -17.54
N VAL A 182 -7.18 -9.30 -16.85
CA VAL A 182 -7.08 -9.29 -15.39
C VAL A 182 -7.12 -7.83 -14.94
N ALA A 183 -8.02 -7.47 -14.02
CA ALA A 183 -8.15 -6.08 -13.59
C ALA A 183 -8.24 -5.95 -12.08
N GLY A 184 -7.71 -4.86 -11.51
CA GLY A 184 -7.92 -4.51 -10.11
C GLY A 184 -6.67 -4.08 -9.35
N SER A 185 -6.60 -4.50 -8.10
CA SER A 185 -5.69 -4.05 -7.06
C SER A 185 -4.24 -3.79 -7.49
N SER A 186 -3.78 -2.54 -7.34
CA SER A 186 -2.39 -2.13 -7.57
C SER A 186 -1.37 -2.84 -6.65
N SER A 187 -1.81 -3.37 -5.51
CA SER A 187 -0.94 -4.18 -4.63
C SER A 187 -0.77 -5.61 -5.13
N VAL A 188 -1.73 -6.14 -5.89
CA VAL A 188 -1.67 -7.49 -6.48
C VAL A 188 -0.98 -7.46 -7.85
N THR A 189 -1.05 -6.33 -8.54
CA THR A 189 -0.49 -6.17 -9.90
C THR A 189 0.96 -6.66 -10.03
N PRO A 190 1.93 -6.29 -9.15
CA PRO A 190 3.31 -6.71 -9.32
C PRO A 190 3.50 -8.24 -9.33
N VAL A 191 2.83 -8.97 -8.45
CA VAL A 191 2.93 -10.44 -8.43
C VAL A 191 2.14 -11.06 -9.57
N MET A 192 1.03 -10.46 -10.00
CA MET A 192 0.25 -10.95 -11.14
C MET A 192 1.03 -10.84 -12.45
N GLU A 193 1.79 -9.76 -12.63
CA GLU A 193 2.70 -9.60 -13.77
C GLU A 193 3.77 -10.70 -13.82
N LYS A 194 4.37 -11.03 -12.67
CA LYS A 194 5.35 -12.13 -12.58
C LYS A 194 4.72 -13.49 -12.86
N LEU A 195 3.51 -13.71 -12.38
CA LEU A 195 2.75 -14.94 -12.67
C LEU A 195 2.41 -15.04 -14.17
N ALA A 196 1.97 -13.94 -14.79
CA ALA A 196 1.66 -13.88 -16.21
C ALA A 196 2.91 -14.11 -17.09
N GLU A 197 4.03 -13.47 -16.74
CA GLU A 197 5.32 -13.65 -17.41
C GLU A 197 5.77 -15.12 -17.36
N SER A 198 5.73 -15.72 -16.18
CA SER A 198 6.12 -17.11 -15.98
C SER A 198 5.16 -18.09 -16.67
N TYR A 199 3.84 -17.87 -16.58
CA TYR A 199 2.85 -18.71 -17.26
C TYR A 199 3.02 -18.70 -18.78
N LYS A 200 3.41 -17.58 -19.38
CA LYS A 200 3.67 -17.48 -20.81
C LYS A 200 4.78 -18.42 -21.28
N THR A 201 5.71 -18.80 -20.40
CA THR A 201 6.78 -19.77 -20.74
C THR A 201 6.25 -21.19 -20.89
N VAL A 202 5.16 -21.54 -20.21
CA VAL A 202 4.55 -22.89 -20.23
C VAL A 202 3.29 -22.95 -21.08
N ASN A 203 2.68 -21.82 -21.42
CA ASN A 203 1.57 -21.69 -22.35
C ASN A 203 1.71 -20.44 -23.24
N SER A 204 2.48 -20.55 -24.31
CA SER A 204 2.70 -19.44 -25.26
C SER A 204 1.46 -19.05 -26.08
N GLY A 205 0.39 -19.83 -26.03
CA GLY A 205 -0.88 -19.57 -26.70
C GLY A 205 -1.81 -18.64 -25.95
N ALA A 206 -1.48 -18.32 -24.71
CA ALA A 206 -2.25 -17.38 -23.87
C ALA A 206 -1.66 -15.97 -23.97
N GLU A 207 -2.55 -14.97 -24.03
CA GLU A 207 -2.24 -13.54 -23.89
C GLU A 207 -2.90 -13.02 -22.62
N ILE A 208 -2.12 -12.46 -21.71
CA ILE A 208 -2.64 -11.90 -20.45
C ILE A 208 -2.46 -10.39 -20.49
N GLU A 209 -3.56 -9.67 -20.40
CA GLU A 209 -3.59 -8.22 -20.24
C GLU A 209 -3.94 -7.89 -18.79
N ILE A 210 -3.10 -7.08 -18.13
CA ILE A 210 -3.30 -6.65 -16.75
C ILE A 210 -3.65 -5.17 -16.75
N GLN A 211 -4.75 -4.83 -16.09
CA GLN A 211 -5.28 -3.47 -15.95
C GLN A 211 -5.25 -3.10 -14.47
N GLU A 212 -4.26 -2.30 -14.08
CA GLU A 212 -4.13 -1.82 -12.72
C GLU A 212 -5.23 -0.81 -12.37
N SER A 213 -5.84 -0.99 -11.19
CA SER A 213 -6.77 -0.07 -10.57
C SER A 213 -6.81 -0.33 -9.05
N ASP A 214 -7.96 -0.17 -8.43
CA ASP A 214 -8.22 -0.59 -7.04
C ASP A 214 -9.02 -1.90 -6.97
N SER A 215 -9.11 -2.48 -5.75
CA SER A 215 -9.81 -3.76 -5.56
C SER A 215 -11.30 -3.69 -5.90
N THR A 216 -11.98 -2.61 -5.55
CA THR A 216 -13.42 -2.47 -5.78
C THR A 216 -13.71 -2.33 -7.28
N THR A 217 -12.92 -1.55 -8.00
CA THR A 217 -12.99 -1.42 -9.45
C THR A 217 -12.75 -2.75 -10.15
N GLY A 218 -11.73 -3.51 -9.72
CA GLY A 218 -11.47 -4.85 -10.25
C GLY A 218 -12.61 -5.84 -10.03
N MET A 219 -13.20 -5.85 -8.83
CA MET A 219 -14.34 -6.71 -8.53
C MET A 219 -15.58 -6.33 -9.34
N ASN A 220 -15.87 -5.02 -9.49
CA ASN A 220 -16.96 -4.55 -10.34
C ASN A 220 -16.76 -4.97 -11.80
N SER A 221 -15.54 -4.79 -12.33
CA SER A 221 -15.21 -5.21 -13.70
C SER A 221 -15.43 -6.70 -13.93
N ALA A 222 -15.05 -7.54 -12.96
CA ALA A 222 -15.30 -8.98 -13.03
C ALA A 222 -16.81 -9.31 -12.93
N ALA A 223 -17.55 -8.62 -12.05
CA ALA A 223 -18.98 -8.80 -11.90
C ALA A 223 -19.77 -8.38 -13.17
N GLU A 224 -19.33 -7.32 -13.84
CA GLU A 224 -19.89 -6.85 -15.11
C GLU A 224 -19.44 -7.69 -16.32
N GLY A 225 -18.36 -8.48 -16.17
CA GLY A 225 -17.77 -9.27 -17.25
C GLY A 225 -16.92 -8.45 -18.23
N THR A 226 -16.44 -7.28 -17.82
CA THR A 226 -15.50 -6.46 -18.59
C THR A 226 -14.05 -6.92 -18.42
N CYS A 227 -13.77 -7.73 -17.40
CA CYS A 227 -12.55 -8.53 -17.27
C CYS A 227 -12.90 -9.99 -16.93
N ASP A 228 -11.93 -10.89 -17.15
CA ASP A 228 -12.07 -12.32 -16.86
C ASP A 228 -11.76 -12.65 -15.40
N ILE A 229 -10.81 -11.91 -14.82
CA ILE A 229 -10.32 -12.09 -13.44
C ILE A 229 -10.23 -10.71 -12.78
N GLY A 230 -10.93 -10.55 -11.65
CA GLY A 230 -10.76 -9.40 -10.77
C GLY A 230 -9.68 -9.68 -9.72
N MET A 231 -8.90 -8.66 -9.33
CA MET A 231 -7.87 -8.75 -8.27
C MET A 231 -8.27 -7.91 -7.06
N ALA A 232 -8.20 -8.49 -5.86
CA ALA A 232 -8.40 -7.78 -4.61
C ALA A 232 -7.32 -8.09 -3.59
N SER A 233 -6.89 -7.07 -2.85
CA SER A 233 -5.95 -7.17 -1.73
C SER A 233 -6.66 -7.15 -0.37
N ARG A 234 -7.80 -7.79 -0.31
CA ARG A 234 -8.70 -8.01 0.83
C ARG A 234 -9.63 -9.18 0.55
N ASP A 235 -10.36 -9.61 1.55
CA ASP A 235 -11.51 -10.49 1.30
C ASP A 235 -12.58 -9.80 0.46
N LEU A 236 -13.38 -10.58 -0.25
CA LEU A 236 -14.49 -10.06 -1.01
C LEU A 236 -15.60 -9.58 -0.07
N LYS A 237 -16.25 -8.49 -0.47
CA LYS A 237 -17.46 -8.00 0.21
C LYS A 237 -18.64 -8.91 -0.09
N ASP A 238 -19.63 -8.95 0.80
CA ASP A 238 -20.88 -9.70 0.59
C ASP A 238 -21.61 -9.28 -0.69
N SER A 239 -21.55 -8.00 -1.05
CA SER A 239 -22.10 -7.50 -2.30
C SER A 239 -21.40 -8.04 -3.55
N GLU A 240 -20.11 -8.32 -3.46
CA GLU A 240 -19.30 -8.85 -4.57
C GLU A 240 -19.57 -10.35 -4.77
N THR A 241 -19.63 -11.12 -3.67
CA THR A 241 -20.05 -12.54 -3.72
C THR A 241 -21.52 -12.67 -4.12
N GLY A 242 -22.39 -11.77 -3.63
CA GLY A 242 -23.79 -11.68 -4.04
C GLY A 242 -23.99 -11.34 -5.53
N ALA A 243 -23.01 -10.67 -6.15
CA ALA A 243 -22.99 -10.43 -7.60
C ALA A 243 -22.51 -11.66 -8.41
N GLY A 244 -22.28 -12.80 -7.78
CA GLY A 244 -21.88 -14.05 -8.41
C GLY A 244 -20.38 -14.22 -8.61
N LEU A 245 -19.56 -13.47 -7.87
CA LEU A 245 -18.11 -13.64 -7.88
C LEU A 245 -17.70 -14.76 -6.92
N THR A 246 -16.83 -15.64 -7.41
CA THR A 246 -16.19 -16.70 -6.62
C THR A 246 -14.77 -16.30 -6.30
N PRO A 247 -14.42 -16.10 -5.01
CA PRO A 247 -13.06 -15.77 -4.61
C PRO A 247 -12.13 -16.98 -4.66
N THR A 248 -10.87 -16.72 -4.94
CA THR A 248 -9.76 -17.67 -4.83
C THR A 248 -8.57 -16.97 -4.22
N VAL A 249 -8.15 -17.40 -3.03
CA VAL A 249 -6.94 -16.87 -2.38
C VAL A 249 -5.72 -17.38 -3.15
N ILE A 250 -4.88 -16.47 -3.62
CA ILE A 250 -3.68 -16.80 -4.38
C ILE A 250 -2.38 -16.61 -3.59
N ALA A 251 -2.39 -15.72 -2.61
CA ALA A 251 -1.27 -15.43 -1.73
C ALA A 251 -1.76 -14.81 -0.42
N LYS A 252 -0.87 -14.74 0.58
CA LYS A 252 -1.01 -13.89 1.75
C LYS A 252 0.09 -12.83 1.70
N ASP A 253 -0.26 -11.59 2.06
CA ASP A 253 0.65 -10.44 2.00
C ASP A 253 0.62 -9.66 3.30
N GLY A 254 1.79 -9.12 3.71
CA GLY A 254 1.90 -8.18 4.82
C GLY A 254 1.53 -6.77 4.40
N ILE A 255 0.92 -6.00 5.30
CA ILE A 255 0.82 -4.54 5.15
C ILE A 255 1.91 -3.91 6.00
N VAL A 256 2.77 -3.12 5.38
CA VAL A 256 3.91 -2.46 6.02
C VAL A 256 3.61 -0.98 6.18
N VAL A 257 3.70 -0.47 7.40
CA VAL A 257 3.73 0.98 7.65
C VAL A 257 5.10 1.49 7.21
N ILE A 258 5.11 2.49 6.36
CA ILE A 258 6.33 3.03 5.75
C ILE A 258 6.53 4.50 6.08
N VAL A 259 7.79 4.88 6.22
CA VAL A 259 8.23 6.27 6.39
C VAL A 259 9.40 6.56 5.44
N ASN A 260 9.73 7.83 5.29
CA ASN A 260 10.93 8.24 4.57
C ASN A 260 12.21 7.67 5.23
N ASN A 261 13.21 7.35 4.43
CA ASN A 261 14.49 6.80 4.92
C ASN A 261 15.23 7.72 5.91
N GLU A 262 14.98 9.04 5.87
CA GLU A 262 15.57 10.00 6.82
C GLU A 262 14.79 10.08 8.16
N ASN A 263 13.60 9.51 8.24
CA ASN A 263 12.82 9.49 9.48
C ASN A 263 13.55 8.67 10.55
N LYS A 264 13.54 9.12 11.80
CA LYS A 264 14.28 8.49 12.91
C LYS A 264 13.50 7.40 13.64
N VAL A 265 12.19 7.31 13.38
CA VAL A 265 11.34 6.28 13.97
C VAL A 265 11.59 4.94 13.28
N ASP A 266 11.79 3.88 14.07
CA ASP A 266 12.00 2.51 13.59
C ASP A 266 10.90 1.55 14.04
N ASN A 267 10.12 1.95 15.05
CA ASN A 267 9.06 1.14 15.63
C ASN A 267 7.90 2.01 16.07
N MET A 268 6.69 1.55 15.83
CA MET A 268 5.46 2.14 16.39
C MET A 268 4.62 1.03 17.00
N THR A 269 3.84 1.38 18.01
CA THR A 269 2.78 0.48 18.47
C THR A 269 1.58 0.56 17.53
N LYS A 270 0.77 -0.50 17.51
CA LYS A 270 -0.50 -0.51 16.77
C LYS A 270 -1.40 0.68 17.15
N ALA A 271 -1.42 1.06 18.44
CA ALA A 271 -2.18 2.21 18.93
C ALA A 271 -1.63 3.55 18.38
N GLN A 272 -0.31 3.73 18.35
CA GLN A 272 0.29 4.93 17.75
C GLN A 272 -0.02 5.06 16.26
N VAL A 273 0.00 3.97 15.51
CA VAL A 273 -0.40 4.00 14.08
C VAL A 273 -1.88 4.40 13.95
N ASN A 274 -2.76 3.82 14.77
CA ASN A 274 -4.16 4.20 14.83
C ASN A 274 -4.32 5.70 15.07
N ASP A 275 -3.67 6.24 16.12
CA ASP A 275 -3.77 7.65 16.51
C ASP A 275 -3.24 8.60 15.44
N VAL A 276 -2.15 8.24 14.75
CA VAL A 276 -1.60 9.02 13.64
C VAL A 276 -2.57 9.04 12.46
N PHE A 277 -3.09 7.90 12.04
CA PHE A 277 -3.99 7.85 10.89
C PHE A 277 -5.39 8.42 11.16
N ARG A 278 -5.78 8.53 12.43
CA ARG A 278 -6.97 9.29 12.85
C ARG A 278 -6.72 10.81 12.99
N GLY A 279 -5.45 11.25 12.91
CA GLY A 279 -5.08 12.64 13.12
C GLY A 279 -5.08 13.08 14.59
N THR A 280 -5.07 12.14 15.54
CA THR A 280 -4.96 12.41 16.98
C THR A 280 -3.52 12.75 17.37
N ILE A 281 -2.55 12.06 16.75
CA ILE A 281 -1.13 12.40 16.82
C ILE A 281 -0.73 13.00 15.48
N THR A 282 -0.27 14.25 15.50
CA THR A 282 0.07 15.03 14.30
C THR A 282 1.54 15.45 14.24
N ASP A 283 2.34 15.08 15.24
CA ASP A 283 3.75 15.46 15.33
C ASP A 283 4.62 14.28 15.73
N TRP A 284 5.76 14.10 15.02
CA TRP A 284 6.70 13.01 15.26
C TRP A 284 7.32 13.02 16.65
N SER A 285 7.40 14.17 17.31
CA SER A 285 7.93 14.26 18.70
C SER A 285 7.07 13.51 19.72
N ALA A 286 5.80 13.23 19.40
CA ALA A 286 4.91 12.43 20.24
C ALA A 286 5.17 10.91 20.14
N ILE A 287 5.92 10.46 19.13
CA ILE A 287 6.29 9.07 18.92
C ILE A 287 7.65 8.83 19.63
N LYS A 288 7.63 8.06 20.71
CA LYS A 288 8.81 7.79 21.57
C LYS A 288 9.21 6.32 21.50
#